data_72781353db86dcda4f4528e64cadab33
#
_entry.id   72781353db86dcda4f4528e64cadab33
#
_cell.length_a   1.000
_cell.length_b   1.000
_cell.length_c   1.000
_cell.angle_alpha   90.00
_cell.angle_beta   90.00
_cell.angle_gamma   90.00
#
_symmetry.space_group_name_H-M   'P 1'
#
loop_
_entity.id
_entity.type
_entity.pdbx_description
1 polymer ?
#
loop_
_entity_poly.entity_id
_entity_poly.type
_entity_poly.pdbx_seq_one_letter_code
_entity_poly.pdbx_strand_id
1 'polypeptide(L)'
;MCIRDRETYLVLLCAQAVAMAALVVVHSFWAFVVVMTFTQVAASAGAAARGPLVRGLAGPQPTRFRTYLRALGNLAGACGALLAGVAVQVGTESAFAALVIGNAVSFALCAAVVGRLPHLPPLRESGPASQTPTAGRWALLKDRPFIVVTLLDSILSLHGHVLVFALPLWIVGHSEAPHWLVGACGVLNTLLVVAFQVRAGRNVTDNPSAGRAAARSGVAFLLGMAVVAFAAGLPAWLATVLIITGVAMHTIGELWHAAASLELSFGLAPAHAQGQYSGLNATGIGVANSLAPSILALFCISWEAPGWLALGGVFVLAGLAMPYAVRWAETRHAAADDTVPDEARVEGVGHGRSREAASRTAAP
;
A
#
# COMPACT_ATOMS: atom_id res chain seq x y z
N MET A 1 17.27 -16.90 -8.63
CA MET A 1 15.98 -16.23 -8.85
C MET A 1 16.13 -14.73 -9.20
N CYS A 2 17.11 -14.00 -8.64
CA CYS A 2 17.25 -12.53 -8.87
C CYS A 2 17.52 -12.06 -10.31
N ILE A 3 18.15 -12.86 -11.19
CA ILE A 3 18.39 -12.43 -12.59
C ILE A 3 17.06 -12.29 -13.33
N ARG A 4 16.16 -13.24 -13.13
CA ARG A 4 14.80 -13.23 -13.72
C ARG A 4 13.93 -12.12 -13.18
N ASP A 5 14.13 -11.70 -11.93
CA ASP A 5 13.34 -10.61 -11.29
C ASP A 5 13.71 -9.24 -11.87
N ARG A 6 14.99 -8.95 -12.14
CA ARG A 6 15.44 -7.71 -12.80
C ARG A 6 14.88 -7.62 -14.23
N GLU A 7 15.03 -8.68 -15.01
CA GLU A 7 14.54 -8.71 -16.41
C GLU A 7 13.01 -8.59 -16.43
N THR A 8 12.31 -9.29 -15.54
CA THR A 8 10.86 -9.17 -15.39
C THR A 8 10.46 -7.75 -15.04
N TYR A 9 11.13 -7.12 -14.08
CA TYR A 9 10.83 -5.73 -13.69
C TYR A 9 11.09 -4.75 -14.84
N LEU A 10 12.18 -4.93 -15.58
CA LEU A 10 12.51 -4.11 -16.74
C LEU A 10 11.45 -4.25 -17.85
N VAL A 11 11.03 -5.46 -18.18
CA VAL A 11 9.97 -5.70 -19.16
C VAL A 11 8.66 -5.05 -18.74
N LEU A 12 8.30 -5.14 -17.45
CA LEU A 12 7.10 -4.52 -16.92
C LEU A 12 7.16 -2.98 -16.97
N LEU A 13 8.30 -2.37 -16.70
CA LEU A 13 8.50 -0.92 -16.84
C LEU A 13 8.37 -0.47 -18.30
N CYS A 14 8.96 -1.21 -19.24
CA CYS A 14 8.81 -0.92 -20.67
C CYS A 14 7.34 -1.08 -21.12
N ALA A 15 6.66 -2.13 -20.66
CA ALA A 15 5.25 -2.35 -20.94
C ALA A 15 4.37 -1.21 -20.39
N GLN A 16 4.66 -0.72 -19.18
CA GLN A 16 3.97 0.45 -18.61
C GLN A 16 4.24 1.73 -19.40
N ALA A 17 5.49 1.96 -19.84
CA ALA A 17 5.82 3.12 -20.66
C ALA A 17 5.03 3.13 -21.97
N VAL A 18 4.98 1.98 -22.66
CA VAL A 18 4.20 1.83 -23.91
C VAL A 18 2.71 1.99 -23.67
N ALA A 19 2.16 1.36 -22.63
CA ALA A 19 0.75 1.46 -22.30
C ALA A 19 0.35 2.90 -21.94
N MET A 20 1.18 3.61 -21.17
CA MET A 20 0.93 5.04 -20.88
C MET A 20 1.00 5.91 -22.14
N ALA A 21 1.97 5.70 -23.02
CA ALA A 21 2.04 6.43 -24.28
C ALA A 21 0.82 6.16 -25.17
N ALA A 22 0.31 4.92 -25.18
CA ALA A 22 -0.87 4.54 -25.95
C ALA A 22 -2.13 5.29 -25.49
N LEU A 23 -2.24 5.71 -24.22
CA LEU A 23 -3.41 6.47 -23.74
C LEU A 23 -3.63 7.79 -24.47
N VAL A 24 -2.58 8.39 -25.02
CA VAL A 24 -2.70 9.66 -25.78
C VAL A 24 -3.52 9.49 -27.06
N VAL A 25 -3.50 8.29 -27.68
CA VAL A 25 -4.21 7.99 -28.92
C VAL A 25 -5.49 7.19 -28.71
N VAL A 26 -5.83 6.91 -27.46
CA VAL A 26 -7.04 6.14 -27.13
C VAL A 26 -8.23 7.08 -26.99
N HIS A 27 -9.21 6.95 -27.88
CA HIS A 27 -10.46 7.73 -27.89
C HIS A 27 -11.70 6.89 -27.54
N SER A 28 -11.56 5.57 -27.41
CA SER A 28 -12.67 4.67 -27.07
C SER A 28 -12.66 4.34 -25.58
N PHE A 29 -13.83 4.37 -24.94
CA PHE A 29 -13.99 4.00 -23.53
C PHE A 29 -13.48 2.58 -23.25
N TRP A 30 -13.82 1.60 -24.08
CA TRP A 30 -13.37 0.22 -23.88
C TRP A 30 -11.85 0.05 -24.04
N ALA A 31 -11.27 0.74 -25.03
CA ALA A 31 -9.81 0.74 -25.20
C ALA A 31 -9.11 1.39 -23.99
N PHE A 32 -9.66 2.47 -23.46
CA PHE A 32 -9.17 3.10 -22.22
C PHE A 32 -9.21 2.12 -21.04
N VAL A 33 -10.33 1.43 -20.82
CA VAL A 33 -10.47 0.43 -19.75
C VAL A 33 -9.43 -0.69 -19.89
N VAL A 34 -9.23 -1.20 -21.10
CA VAL A 34 -8.24 -2.26 -21.36
C VAL A 34 -6.82 -1.79 -21.04
N VAL A 35 -6.43 -0.61 -21.54
CA VAL A 35 -5.08 -0.06 -21.30
C VAL A 35 -4.86 0.24 -19.82
N MET A 36 -5.83 0.83 -19.13
CA MET A 36 -5.74 1.12 -17.69
C MET A 36 -5.66 -0.16 -16.86
N THR A 37 -6.47 -1.18 -17.18
CA THR A 37 -6.40 -2.48 -16.50
C THR A 37 -5.04 -3.13 -16.70
N PHE A 38 -4.52 -3.13 -17.93
CA PHE A 38 -3.19 -3.65 -18.24
C PHE A 38 -2.10 -2.92 -17.44
N THR A 39 -2.16 -1.58 -17.41
CA THR A 39 -1.22 -0.75 -16.65
C THR A 39 -1.25 -1.09 -15.17
N GLN A 40 -2.43 -1.27 -14.58
CA GLN A 40 -2.59 -1.61 -13.16
C GLN A 40 -2.05 -3.02 -12.85
N VAL A 41 -2.30 -3.99 -13.72
CA VAL A 41 -1.75 -5.34 -13.58
C VAL A 41 -0.22 -5.30 -13.68
N ALA A 42 0.33 -4.58 -14.65
CA ALA A 42 1.77 -4.42 -14.82
C ALA A 42 2.42 -3.70 -13.63
N ALA A 43 1.75 -2.69 -13.03
CA ALA A 43 2.20 -2.01 -11.82
C ALA A 43 2.26 -2.95 -10.62
N SER A 44 1.21 -3.75 -10.42
CA SER A 44 1.14 -4.74 -9.33
C SER A 44 2.22 -5.82 -9.47
N ALA A 45 2.40 -6.36 -10.67
CA ALA A 45 3.47 -7.32 -10.97
C ALA A 45 4.87 -6.69 -10.80
N GLY A 46 5.04 -5.42 -11.21
CA GLY A 46 6.26 -4.65 -11.02
C GLY A 46 6.62 -4.44 -9.55
N ALA A 47 5.62 -4.15 -8.70
CA ALA A 47 5.82 -4.02 -7.26
C ALA A 47 6.33 -5.32 -6.64
N ALA A 48 5.81 -6.47 -7.06
CA ALA A 48 6.27 -7.78 -6.62
C ALA A 48 7.72 -8.06 -7.08
N ALA A 49 8.05 -7.79 -8.34
CA ALA A 49 9.39 -8.00 -8.90
C ALA A 49 10.45 -7.04 -8.30
N ARG A 50 10.04 -5.83 -7.87
CA ARG A 50 10.92 -4.83 -7.24
C ARG A 50 11.39 -5.26 -5.85
N GLY A 51 10.57 -6.01 -5.10
CA GLY A 51 10.87 -6.41 -3.72
C GLY A 51 12.25 -7.09 -3.55
N PRO A 52 12.56 -8.15 -4.30
CA PRO A 52 13.86 -8.82 -4.27
C PRO A 52 15.03 -7.91 -4.68
N LEU A 53 14.84 -7.04 -5.70
CA LEU A 53 15.86 -6.08 -6.14
C LEU A 53 16.21 -5.08 -5.04
N VAL A 54 15.19 -4.50 -4.38
CA VAL A 54 15.38 -3.57 -3.26
C VAL A 54 16.12 -4.27 -2.11
N ARG A 55 15.81 -5.54 -1.83
CA ARG A 55 16.48 -6.31 -0.80
C ARG A 55 17.96 -6.58 -1.14
N GLY A 56 18.26 -6.91 -2.39
CA GLY A 56 19.62 -7.13 -2.86
C GLY A 56 20.50 -5.87 -2.86
N LEU A 57 19.90 -4.69 -3.13
CA LEU A 57 20.59 -3.40 -3.17
C LEU A 57 20.72 -2.74 -1.78
N ALA A 58 19.92 -3.14 -0.81
CA ALA A 58 19.85 -2.48 0.51
C ALA A 58 21.12 -2.66 1.36
N GLY A 59 22.00 -3.61 1.03
CA GLY A 59 23.23 -3.85 1.76
C GLY A 59 23.01 -4.16 3.25
N PRO A 60 23.96 -3.77 4.14
CA PRO A 60 23.90 -4.09 5.57
C PRO A 60 22.84 -3.31 6.37
N GLN A 61 22.23 -2.28 5.78
CA GLN A 61 21.23 -1.42 6.45
C GLN A 61 19.89 -1.37 5.69
N PRO A 62 19.14 -2.48 5.59
CA PRO A 62 17.94 -2.56 4.77
C PRO A 62 16.82 -1.61 5.24
N THR A 63 16.71 -1.36 6.53
CA THR A 63 15.68 -0.47 7.09
C THR A 63 15.89 0.98 6.66
N ARG A 64 17.15 1.48 6.74
CA ARG A 64 17.49 2.84 6.32
C ARG A 64 17.25 3.05 4.83
N PHE A 65 17.61 2.08 4.01
CA PHE A 65 17.42 2.13 2.57
C PHE A 65 15.91 2.17 2.20
N ARG A 66 15.08 1.35 2.86
CA ARG A 66 13.62 1.35 2.66
C ARG A 66 12.97 2.66 3.09
N THR A 67 13.41 3.24 4.22
CA THR A 67 12.93 4.55 4.69
C THR A 67 13.24 5.64 3.66
N TYR A 68 14.44 5.63 3.10
CA TYR A 68 14.85 6.57 2.06
C TYR A 68 14.02 6.43 0.78
N LEU A 69 13.81 5.18 0.30
CA LEU A 69 12.94 4.91 -0.85
C LEU A 69 11.50 5.39 -0.63
N ARG A 70 10.98 5.22 0.59
CA ARG A 70 9.65 5.69 0.94
C ARG A 70 9.56 7.22 0.92
N ALA A 71 10.56 7.91 1.47
CA ALA A 71 10.62 9.37 1.45
C ALA A 71 10.68 9.91 0.00
N LEU A 72 11.49 9.30 -0.86
CA LEU A 72 11.56 9.64 -2.29
C LEU A 72 10.23 9.36 -3.00
N GLY A 73 9.56 8.24 -2.68
CA GLY A 73 8.25 7.91 -3.24
C GLY A 73 7.19 8.95 -2.87
N ASN A 74 7.17 9.39 -1.62
CA ASN A 74 6.24 10.44 -1.17
C ASN A 74 6.54 11.79 -1.85
N LEU A 75 7.82 12.15 -1.99
CA LEU A 75 8.23 13.37 -2.71
C LEU A 75 7.81 13.31 -4.18
N ALA A 76 8.05 12.19 -4.85
CA ALA A 76 7.62 11.99 -6.24
C ALA A 76 6.10 12.07 -6.38
N GLY A 77 5.34 11.49 -5.44
CA GLY A 77 3.89 11.60 -5.39
C GLY A 77 3.41 13.05 -5.25
N ALA A 78 4.03 13.82 -4.35
CA ALA A 78 3.72 15.24 -4.17
C ALA A 78 4.01 16.07 -5.45
N CYS A 79 5.17 15.85 -6.08
CA CYS A 79 5.49 16.50 -7.36
C CYS A 79 4.48 16.13 -8.46
N GLY A 80 4.09 14.84 -8.55
CA GLY A 80 3.10 14.37 -9.50
C GLY A 80 1.74 15.02 -9.29
N ALA A 81 1.29 15.14 -8.03
CA ALA A 81 0.04 15.81 -7.68
C ALA A 81 0.04 17.30 -8.06
N LEU A 82 1.15 18.00 -7.83
CA LEU A 82 1.31 19.40 -8.25
C LEU A 82 1.21 19.55 -9.77
N LEU A 83 1.92 18.70 -10.53
CA LEU A 83 1.86 18.70 -11.99
C LEU A 83 0.45 18.40 -12.51
N ALA A 84 -0.24 17.45 -11.89
CA ALA A 84 -1.64 17.15 -12.21
C ALA A 84 -2.55 18.35 -11.92
N GLY A 85 -2.36 19.03 -10.78
CA GLY A 85 -3.09 20.25 -10.44
C GLY A 85 -2.91 21.36 -11.46
N VAL A 86 -1.67 21.58 -11.94
CA VAL A 86 -1.38 22.56 -13.00
C VAL A 86 -2.09 22.18 -14.30
N ALA A 87 -2.08 20.91 -14.70
CA ALA A 87 -2.75 20.48 -15.93
C ALA A 87 -4.27 20.66 -15.86
N VAL A 88 -4.87 20.36 -14.70
CA VAL A 88 -6.30 20.61 -14.45
C VAL A 88 -6.61 22.10 -14.53
N GLN A 89 -5.74 22.96 -13.99
CA GLN A 89 -5.92 24.41 -14.05
C GLN A 89 -5.81 24.97 -15.48
N VAL A 90 -4.90 24.42 -16.29
CA VAL A 90 -4.76 24.76 -17.71
C VAL A 90 -5.96 24.24 -18.53
N GLY A 91 -6.49 23.08 -18.19
CA GLY A 91 -7.72 22.50 -18.73
C GLY A 91 -7.71 22.15 -20.20
N THR A 92 -6.54 22.08 -20.86
CA THR A 92 -6.41 21.75 -22.27
C THR A 92 -6.03 20.29 -22.50
N GLU A 93 -6.49 19.70 -23.62
CA GLU A 93 -6.10 18.34 -24.01
C GLU A 93 -4.57 18.17 -24.09
N SER A 94 -3.89 19.18 -24.60
CA SER A 94 -2.41 19.19 -24.68
C SER A 94 -1.74 19.12 -23.30
N ALA A 95 -2.30 19.77 -22.28
CA ALA A 95 -1.76 19.71 -20.92
C ALA A 95 -1.93 18.30 -20.31
N PHE A 96 -3.07 17.66 -20.52
CA PHE A 96 -3.28 16.27 -20.09
C PHE A 96 -2.40 15.29 -20.88
N ALA A 97 -2.30 15.46 -22.21
CA ALA A 97 -1.41 14.65 -23.04
C ALA A 97 0.07 14.79 -22.61
N ALA A 98 0.53 16.00 -22.26
CA ALA A 98 1.88 16.25 -21.77
C ALA A 98 2.13 15.52 -20.43
N LEU A 99 1.15 15.46 -19.51
CA LEU A 99 1.25 14.67 -18.28
C LEU A 99 1.39 13.18 -18.55
N VAL A 100 0.56 12.65 -19.45
CA VAL A 100 0.57 11.22 -19.80
C VAL A 100 1.89 10.85 -20.46
N ILE A 101 2.39 11.67 -21.39
CA ILE A 101 3.69 11.47 -22.03
C ILE A 101 4.83 11.61 -21.01
N GLY A 102 4.78 12.61 -20.13
CA GLY A 102 5.76 12.78 -19.05
C GLY A 102 5.85 11.55 -18.14
N ASN A 103 4.69 10.96 -17.82
CA ASN A 103 4.63 9.71 -17.04
C ASN A 103 5.21 8.52 -17.84
N ALA A 104 4.89 8.38 -19.13
CA ALA A 104 5.48 7.36 -19.99
C ALA A 104 7.02 7.48 -20.08
N VAL A 105 7.52 8.69 -20.24
CA VAL A 105 8.96 8.99 -20.23
C VAL A 105 9.59 8.62 -18.89
N SER A 106 8.93 8.89 -17.77
CA SER A 106 9.43 8.51 -16.44
C SER A 106 9.60 6.99 -16.29
N PHE A 107 8.65 6.19 -16.78
CA PHE A 107 8.79 4.73 -16.83
C PHE A 107 9.94 4.28 -17.73
N ALA A 108 10.10 4.89 -18.90
CA ALA A 108 11.20 4.58 -19.80
C ALA A 108 12.57 4.91 -19.18
N LEU A 109 12.70 6.05 -18.49
CA LEU A 109 13.90 6.42 -17.74
C LEU A 109 14.18 5.43 -16.60
N CYS A 110 13.16 5.04 -15.85
CA CYS A 110 13.29 4.00 -14.83
C CYS A 110 13.78 2.69 -15.44
N ALA A 111 13.23 2.26 -16.59
CA ALA A 111 13.69 1.07 -17.30
C ALA A 111 15.16 1.18 -17.70
N ALA A 112 15.58 2.34 -18.25
CA ALA A 112 16.96 2.58 -18.62
C ALA A 112 17.92 2.53 -17.42
N VAL A 113 17.53 3.07 -16.28
CA VAL A 113 18.31 3.03 -15.02
C VAL A 113 18.40 1.59 -14.50
N VAL A 114 17.27 0.88 -14.42
CA VAL A 114 17.25 -0.53 -13.99
C VAL A 114 18.07 -1.41 -14.92
N GLY A 115 18.03 -1.13 -16.23
CA GLY A 115 18.86 -1.81 -17.23
C GLY A 115 20.39 -1.63 -17.04
N ARG A 116 20.82 -0.56 -16.37
CA ARG A 116 22.24 -0.29 -16.05
C ARG A 116 22.69 -0.87 -14.71
N LEU A 117 21.76 -1.36 -13.87
CA LEU A 117 22.13 -1.97 -12.60
C LEU A 117 23.00 -3.22 -12.84
N PRO A 118 24.05 -3.43 -12.02
CA PRO A 118 24.87 -4.62 -12.12
C PRO A 118 24.04 -5.89 -11.85
N HIS A 119 24.44 -6.99 -12.45
CA HIS A 119 23.83 -8.28 -12.17
C HIS A 119 24.17 -8.67 -10.73
N LEU A 120 23.17 -8.62 -9.87
CA LEU A 120 23.31 -9.08 -8.49
C LEU A 120 23.31 -10.62 -8.51
N PRO A 121 24.31 -11.27 -7.89
CA PRO A 121 24.25 -12.71 -7.74
C PRO A 121 23.00 -13.11 -6.97
N PRO A 122 22.39 -14.26 -7.27
CA PRO A 122 21.24 -14.72 -6.50
C PRO A 122 21.66 -14.79 -5.04
N LEU A 123 20.88 -14.17 -4.15
CA LEU A 123 21.06 -14.34 -2.72
C LEU A 123 20.90 -15.83 -2.45
N ARG A 124 22.02 -16.57 -2.41
CA ARG A 124 22.05 -17.91 -1.86
C ARG A 124 21.70 -17.74 -0.39
N GLU A 125 20.57 -18.24 0.00
CA GLU A 125 20.36 -18.58 1.41
C GLU A 125 21.48 -19.55 1.77
N SER A 126 22.50 -19.03 2.48
CA SER A 126 23.63 -19.81 2.99
C SER A 126 23.13 -20.60 4.20
N GLY A 127 22.41 -21.65 3.91
CA GLY A 127 21.99 -22.68 4.86
C GLY A 127 21.79 -23.96 4.06
N PRO A 128 22.11 -25.14 4.63
CA PRO A 128 21.69 -26.40 4.04
C PRO A 128 20.20 -26.23 3.81
N ALA A 129 19.73 -26.51 2.60
CA ALA A 129 18.32 -26.58 2.28
C ALA A 129 17.68 -27.45 3.37
N SER A 130 17.18 -26.81 4.42
CA SER A 130 16.29 -27.49 5.32
C SER A 130 15.15 -27.89 4.42
N GLN A 131 15.03 -29.19 4.20
CA GLN A 131 13.90 -29.86 3.59
C GLN A 131 12.69 -29.69 4.53
N THR A 132 12.40 -28.46 4.93
CA THR A 132 11.07 -28.16 5.42
C THR A 132 10.15 -28.39 4.23
N PRO A 133 9.20 -29.31 4.34
CA PRO A 133 8.27 -29.62 3.28
C PRO A 133 7.75 -28.28 2.79
N THR A 134 7.85 -28.02 1.50
CA THR A 134 7.23 -26.87 0.85
C THR A 134 5.78 -26.90 1.30
N ALA A 135 5.44 -26.10 2.31
CA ALA A 135 4.07 -26.00 2.78
C ALA A 135 3.26 -25.76 1.52
N GLY A 136 2.42 -26.72 1.14
CA GLY A 136 1.87 -26.83 -0.19
C GLY A 136 1.32 -25.47 -0.62
N ARG A 137 1.43 -25.14 -1.92
CA ARG A 137 0.98 -23.84 -2.53
C ARG A 137 -0.37 -23.33 -1.98
N TRP A 138 -1.13 -24.22 -1.40
CA TRP A 138 -2.47 -24.01 -0.84
C TRP A 138 -2.48 -23.87 0.70
N ALA A 139 -1.34 -24.00 1.40
CA ALA A 139 -1.29 -23.87 2.86
C ALA A 139 -1.69 -22.46 3.30
N LEU A 140 -1.28 -21.43 2.52
CA LEU A 140 -1.68 -20.04 2.73
C LEU A 140 -3.20 -19.85 2.70
N LEU A 141 -3.91 -20.52 1.77
CA LEU A 141 -5.38 -20.42 1.66
C LEU A 141 -6.11 -21.16 2.79
N LYS A 142 -5.40 -21.97 3.59
CA LYS A 142 -5.94 -22.61 4.79
C LYS A 142 -5.79 -21.74 6.04
N ASP A 143 -4.98 -20.69 5.97
CA ASP A 143 -4.80 -19.72 7.04
C ASP A 143 -5.94 -18.68 7.01
N ARG A 144 -7.13 -19.13 7.41
CA ARG A 144 -8.34 -18.30 7.43
C ARG A 144 -8.20 -17.01 8.20
N PRO A 145 -7.55 -16.99 9.41
CA PRO A 145 -7.35 -15.74 10.14
C PRO A 145 -6.56 -14.70 9.33
N PHE A 146 -5.46 -15.10 8.69
CA PHE A 146 -4.66 -14.19 7.89
C PHE A 146 -5.43 -13.67 6.65
N ILE A 147 -6.26 -14.52 6.03
CA ILE A 147 -7.15 -14.09 4.93
C ILE A 147 -8.12 -13.02 5.41
N VAL A 148 -8.71 -13.19 6.60
CA VAL A 148 -9.63 -12.18 7.17
C VAL A 148 -8.90 -10.88 7.47
N VAL A 149 -7.70 -10.91 8.07
CA VAL A 149 -6.87 -9.72 8.28
C VAL A 149 -6.57 -9.01 6.95
N THR A 150 -6.16 -9.77 5.93
CA THR A 150 -5.89 -9.22 4.58
C THR A 150 -7.13 -8.60 3.96
N LEU A 151 -8.30 -9.22 4.11
CA LEU A 151 -9.56 -8.67 3.59
C LEU A 151 -9.92 -7.35 4.28
N LEU A 152 -9.83 -7.30 5.61
CA LEU A 152 -10.11 -6.09 6.38
C LEU A 152 -9.12 -4.96 6.04
N ASP A 153 -7.83 -5.28 5.88
CA ASP A 153 -6.80 -4.33 5.46
C ASP A 153 -7.06 -3.81 4.04
N SER A 154 -7.49 -4.70 3.13
CA SER A 154 -7.87 -4.33 1.75
C SER A 154 -9.08 -3.40 1.72
N ILE A 155 -10.11 -3.64 2.56
CA ILE A 155 -11.25 -2.73 2.70
C ILE A 155 -10.79 -1.37 3.22
N LEU A 156 -9.98 -1.34 4.28
CA LEU A 156 -9.45 -0.09 4.81
C LEU A 156 -8.61 0.65 3.76
N SER A 157 -7.85 -0.06 2.91
CA SER A 157 -6.99 0.55 1.87
C SER A 157 -7.75 1.37 0.83
N LEU A 158 -9.07 1.17 0.67
CA LEU A 158 -9.91 2.02 -0.20
C LEU A 158 -9.85 3.50 0.18
N HIS A 159 -9.54 3.83 1.45
CA HIS A 159 -9.39 5.20 1.91
C HIS A 159 -8.41 6.02 1.07
N GLY A 160 -7.35 5.39 0.53
CA GLY A 160 -6.34 6.05 -0.28
C GLY A 160 -6.88 6.72 -1.55
N HIS A 161 -8.05 6.29 -2.03
CA HIS A 161 -8.72 6.87 -3.19
C HIS A 161 -9.77 7.93 -2.83
N VAL A 162 -10.12 8.08 -1.54
CA VAL A 162 -11.10 9.09 -1.11
C VAL A 162 -10.62 10.50 -1.43
N LEU A 163 -9.37 10.82 -1.06
CA LEU A 163 -8.80 12.16 -1.28
C LEU A 163 -8.45 12.46 -2.73
N VAL A 164 -8.08 11.43 -3.53
CA VAL A 164 -7.63 11.60 -4.92
C VAL A 164 -8.75 11.48 -5.93
N PHE A 165 -9.85 10.79 -5.59
CA PHE A 165 -10.95 10.53 -6.52
C PHE A 165 -12.28 11.10 -6.03
N ALA A 166 -12.77 10.68 -4.87
CA ALA A 166 -14.09 11.08 -4.40
C ALA A 166 -14.17 12.55 -3.99
N LEU A 167 -13.17 13.05 -3.25
CA LEU A 167 -13.15 14.41 -2.74
C LEU A 167 -13.11 15.48 -3.84
N PRO A 168 -12.26 15.37 -4.89
CA PRO A 168 -12.29 16.31 -6.01
C PRO A 168 -13.67 16.40 -6.69
N LEU A 169 -14.29 15.24 -6.95
CA LEU A 169 -15.63 15.21 -7.57
C LEU A 169 -16.69 15.80 -6.65
N TRP A 170 -16.58 15.58 -5.33
CA TRP A 170 -17.48 16.16 -4.34
C TRP A 170 -17.35 17.68 -4.24
N ILE A 171 -16.12 18.20 -4.21
CA ILE A 171 -15.86 19.64 -4.18
C ILE A 171 -16.45 20.32 -5.41
N VAL A 172 -16.25 19.78 -6.59
CA VAL A 172 -16.67 20.39 -7.86
C VAL A 172 -18.19 20.24 -8.10
N GLY A 173 -18.77 19.11 -7.69
CA GLY A 173 -20.15 18.76 -8.04
C GLY A 173 -21.20 19.03 -6.96
N HIS A 174 -20.81 19.08 -5.68
CA HIS A 174 -21.77 19.05 -4.56
C HIS A 174 -21.48 20.09 -3.49
N SER A 175 -20.45 20.94 -3.64
CA SER A 175 -20.15 22.00 -2.67
C SER A 175 -19.94 23.36 -3.34
N GLU A 176 -20.19 24.42 -2.59
CA GLU A 176 -19.90 25.79 -3.00
C GLU A 176 -18.43 26.18 -2.72
N ALA A 177 -17.60 25.22 -2.29
CA ALA A 177 -16.19 25.48 -1.98
C ALA A 177 -15.40 25.79 -3.27
N PRO A 178 -14.41 26.68 -3.21
CA PRO A 178 -13.66 27.07 -4.38
C PRO A 178 -12.83 25.90 -4.93
N HIS A 179 -12.74 25.74 -6.23
CA HIS A 179 -12.11 24.60 -6.90
C HIS A 179 -10.60 24.43 -6.58
N TRP A 180 -9.89 25.54 -6.25
CA TRP A 180 -8.49 25.46 -5.83
C TRP A 180 -8.28 24.61 -4.57
N LEU A 181 -9.37 24.40 -3.78
CA LEU A 181 -9.34 23.60 -2.56
C LEU A 181 -8.94 22.13 -2.83
N VAL A 182 -9.23 21.61 -4.02
CA VAL A 182 -8.80 20.27 -4.43
C VAL A 182 -7.29 20.12 -4.31
N GLY A 183 -6.53 21.05 -4.86
CA GLY A 183 -5.06 21.04 -4.75
C GLY A 183 -4.58 21.31 -3.32
N ALA A 184 -5.23 22.23 -2.62
CA ALA A 184 -4.89 22.55 -1.24
C ALA A 184 -5.09 21.37 -0.28
N CYS A 185 -6.13 20.56 -0.48
CA CYS A 185 -6.34 19.32 0.28
C CYS A 185 -5.21 18.30 0.08
N GLY A 186 -4.72 18.15 -1.14
CA GLY A 186 -3.57 17.27 -1.43
C GLY A 186 -2.28 17.75 -0.75
N VAL A 187 -2.03 19.07 -0.79
CA VAL A 187 -0.88 19.67 -0.08
C VAL A 187 -1.03 19.50 1.43
N LEU A 188 -2.20 19.75 2.00
CA LEU A 188 -2.48 19.56 3.43
C LEU A 188 -2.23 18.11 3.85
N ASN A 189 -2.78 17.14 3.13
CA ASN A 189 -2.55 15.72 3.38
C ASN A 189 -1.05 15.42 3.39
N THR A 190 -0.32 15.83 2.36
CA THR A 190 1.13 15.58 2.25
C THR A 190 1.90 16.19 3.44
N LEU A 191 1.60 17.43 3.82
CA LEU A 191 2.26 18.10 4.96
C LEU A 191 1.99 17.37 6.28
N LEU A 192 0.74 16.97 6.52
CA LEU A 192 0.36 16.22 7.72
C LEU A 192 1.05 14.84 7.76
N VAL A 193 1.09 14.14 6.63
CA VAL A 193 1.78 12.84 6.52
C VAL A 193 3.27 13.01 6.84
N VAL A 194 3.95 13.96 6.21
CA VAL A 194 5.38 14.19 6.46
C VAL A 194 5.65 14.57 7.92
N ALA A 195 4.82 15.44 8.50
CA ALA A 195 5.00 15.92 9.87
C ALA A 195 4.72 14.84 10.94
N PHE A 196 3.73 13.97 10.72
CA PHE A 196 3.20 13.11 11.78
C PHE A 196 3.41 11.61 11.56
N GLN A 197 3.83 11.15 10.37
CA GLN A 197 3.96 9.72 10.07
C GLN A 197 4.87 8.97 11.06
N VAL A 198 6.04 9.54 11.40
CA VAL A 198 6.96 8.93 12.36
C VAL A 198 6.34 8.84 13.75
N ARG A 199 5.61 9.88 14.17
CA ARG A 199 4.95 9.93 15.48
C ARG A 199 3.80 8.92 15.57
N ALA A 200 3.00 8.80 14.53
CA ALA A 200 1.88 7.86 14.46
C ALA A 200 2.34 6.39 14.55
N GLY A 201 3.49 6.07 13.94
CA GLY A 201 4.05 4.72 13.95
C GLY A 201 4.76 4.32 15.26
N ARG A 202 5.12 5.27 16.13
CA ARG A 202 5.89 4.97 17.36
C ARG A 202 5.20 4.01 18.32
N ASN A 203 3.88 4.03 18.37
CA ASN A 203 3.06 3.23 19.28
C ASN A 203 2.51 1.95 18.64
N VAL A 204 2.96 1.62 17.42
CA VAL A 204 2.57 0.42 16.68
C VAL A 204 3.82 -0.46 16.58
N THR A 205 4.01 -1.33 17.57
CA THR A 205 5.22 -2.13 17.76
C THR A 205 4.96 -3.63 17.74
N ASP A 206 3.69 -4.03 17.76
CA ASP A 206 3.24 -5.42 17.79
C ASP A 206 1.87 -5.55 17.11
N ASN A 207 1.47 -6.79 16.82
CA ASN A 207 0.19 -7.07 16.16
C ASN A 207 -1.03 -6.55 16.94
N PRO A 208 -1.13 -6.68 18.28
CA PRO A 208 -2.24 -6.12 19.05
C PRO A 208 -2.33 -4.60 18.96
N SER A 209 -1.20 -3.88 18.98
CA SER A 209 -1.19 -2.42 18.83
C SER A 209 -1.56 -2.00 17.41
N ALA A 210 -1.13 -2.78 16.40
CA ALA A 210 -1.51 -2.57 15.02
C ALA A 210 -3.03 -2.77 14.82
N GLY A 211 -3.62 -3.82 15.42
CA GLY A 211 -5.06 -4.01 15.42
C GLY A 211 -5.82 -2.81 16.00
N ARG A 212 -5.36 -2.27 17.14
CA ARG A 212 -5.94 -1.06 17.76
C ARG A 212 -5.77 0.20 16.89
N ALA A 213 -4.64 0.33 16.21
CA ALA A 213 -4.39 1.43 15.28
C ALA A 213 -5.35 1.36 14.07
N ALA A 214 -5.59 0.16 13.52
CA ALA A 214 -6.58 -0.06 12.47
C ALA A 214 -8.01 0.29 12.93
N ALA A 215 -8.37 -0.05 14.17
CA ALA A 215 -9.68 0.34 14.73
C ALA A 215 -9.83 1.87 14.81
N ARG A 216 -8.79 2.58 15.29
CA ARG A 216 -8.79 4.05 15.35
C ARG A 216 -8.84 4.68 13.97
N SER A 217 -8.16 4.08 12.98
CA SER A 217 -8.18 4.58 11.61
C SER A 217 -9.58 4.53 11.01
N GLY A 218 -10.31 3.42 11.20
CA GLY A 218 -11.70 3.30 10.74
C GLY A 218 -12.60 4.38 11.30
N VAL A 219 -12.49 4.68 12.61
CA VAL A 219 -13.25 5.77 13.25
C VAL A 219 -12.86 7.13 12.68
N ALA A 220 -11.56 7.40 12.51
CA ALA A 220 -11.08 8.66 11.94
C ALA A 220 -11.56 8.85 10.49
N PHE A 221 -11.60 7.78 9.69
CA PHE A 221 -12.16 7.82 8.33
C PHE A 221 -13.65 8.18 8.35
N LEU A 222 -14.46 7.53 9.20
CA LEU A 222 -15.87 7.89 9.31
C LEU A 222 -16.05 9.36 9.70
N LEU A 223 -15.33 9.82 10.72
CA LEU A 223 -15.45 11.21 11.18
C LEU A 223 -15.03 12.20 10.09
N GLY A 224 -13.90 11.96 9.42
CA GLY A 224 -13.44 12.79 8.31
C GLY A 224 -14.44 12.83 7.15
N MET A 225 -14.95 11.65 6.77
CA MET A 225 -15.94 11.53 5.69
C MET A 225 -17.28 12.16 6.06
N ALA A 226 -17.74 12.03 7.30
CA ALA A 226 -18.95 12.66 7.78
C ALA A 226 -18.85 14.19 7.71
N VAL A 227 -17.71 14.76 8.16
CA VAL A 227 -17.48 16.20 8.12
C VAL A 227 -17.46 16.71 6.66
N VAL A 228 -16.84 15.97 5.73
CA VAL A 228 -16.87 16.30 4.29
C VAL A 228 -18.28 16.22 3.73
N ALA A 229 -19.06 15.19 4.09
CA ALA A 229 -20.43 15.03 3.61
C ALA A 229 -21.33 16.20 4.01
N PHE A 230 -21.16 16.73 5.23
CA PHE A 230 -21.92 17.89 5.71
C PHE A 230 -21.53 19.23 5.06
N ALA A 231 -20.50 19.28 4.23
CA ALA A 231 -20.11 20.49 3.50
C ALA A 231 -21.05 20.81 2.31
N ALA A 232 -21.90 19.88 1.88
CA ALA A 232 -22.82 20.07 0.77
C ALA A 232 -23.89 21.12 1.11
N GLY A 233 -24.16 22.01 0.14
CA GLY A 233 -25.19 23.03 0.26
C GLY A 233 -24.91 24.16 1.27
N LEU A 234 -23.70 24.19 1.85
CA LEU A 234 -23.29 25.23 2.78
C LEU A 234 -22.57 26.38 2.07
N PRO A 235 -22.60 27.63 2.65
CA PRO A 235 -21.81 28.73 2.10
C PRO A 235 -20.35 28.39 1.90
N ALA A 236 -19.73 28.93 0.85
CA ALA A 236 -18.36 28.57 0.41
C ALA A 236 -17.32 28.56 1.53
N TRP A 237 -17.34 29.55 2.43
CA TRP A 237 -16.38 29.62 3.54
C TRP A 237 -16.55 28.49 4.55
N LEU A 238 -17.81 28.13 4.88
CA LEU A 238 -18.10 27.06 5.84
C LEU A 238 -17.80 25.68 5.22
N ALA A 239 -18.19 25.47 3.95
CA ALA A 239 -17.84 24.29 3.19
C ALA A 239 -16.31 24.09 3.15
N THR A 240 -15.57 25.17 2.91
CA THR A 240 -14.08 25.13 2.90
C THR A 240 -13.51 24.68 4.25
N VAL A 241 -13.99 25.26 5.36
CA VAL A 241 -13.53 24.90 6.72
C VAL A 241 -13.85 23.43 7.03
N LEU A 242 -15.06 22.97 6.71
CA LEU A 242 -15.44 21.59 6.94
C LEU A 242 -14.59 20.61 6.10
N ILE A 243 -14.39 20.90 4.83
CA ILE A 243 -13.57 20.05 3.96
C ILE A 243 -12.13 19.97 4.48
N ILE A 244 -11.50 21.08 4.83
CA ILE A 244 -10.15 21.09 5.42
C ILE A 244 -10.11 20.27 6.71
N THR A 245 -11.08 20.43 7.59
CA THR A 245 -11.19 19.67 8.85
C THR A 245 -11.38 18.19 8.58
N GLY A 246 -12.27 17.82 7.66
CA GLY A 246 -12.51 16.44 7.27
C GLY A 246 -11.28 15.76 6.66
N VAL A 247 -10.55 16.48 5.80
CA VAL A 247 -9.26 16.00 5.24
C VAL A 247 -8.23 15.80 6.33
N ALA A 248 -8.11 16.70 7.30
CA ALA A 248 -7.17 16.53 8.40
C ALA A 248 -7.50 15.30 9.25
N MET A 249 -8.78 15.08 9.57
CA MET A 249 -9.24 13.89 10.30
C MET A 249 -8.98 12.61 9.51
N HIS A 250 -9.29 12.62 8.20
CA HIS A 250 -9.04 11.50 7.31
C HIS A 250 -7.54 11.16 7.24
N THR A 251 -6.67 12.16 7.15
CA THR A 251 -5.22 11.99 7.13
C THR A 251 -4.69 11.37 8.44
N ILE A 252 -5.27 11.72 9.60
CA ILE A 252 -4.94 11.06 10.87
C ILE A 252 -5.27 9.55 10.78
N GLY A 253 -6.43 9.21 10.22
CA GLY A 253 -6.81 7.82 9.95
C GLY A 253 -5.81 7.11 9.04
N GLU A 254 -5.39 7.75 7.96
CA GLU A 254 -4.38 7.25 7.02
C GLU A 254 -3.05 6.93 7.72
N LEU A 255 -2.59 7.81 8.61
CA LEU A 255 -1.35 7.61 9.36
C LEU A 255 -1.40 6.36 10.25
N TRP A 256 -2.51 6.15 10.95
CA TRP A 256 -2.70 4.97 11.79
C TRP A 256 -2.86 3.70 10.96
N HIS A 257 -3.60 3.76 9.85
CA HIS A 257 -3.75 2.62 8.95
C HIS A 257 -2.41 2.21 8.32
N ALA A 258 -1.63 3.17 7.83
CA ALA A 258 -0.32 2.90 7.23
C ALA A 258 0.65 2.20 8.20
N ALA A 259 0.64 2.60 9.49
CA ALA A 259 1.44 1.96 10.52
C ALA A 259 0.93 0.54 10.84
N ALA A 260 -0.40 0.38 10.95
CA ALA A 260 -1.04 -0.90 11.23
C ALA A 260 -0.83 -1.92 10.11
N SER A 261 -1.10 -1.54 8.87
CA SER A 261 -0.96 -2.41 7.70
C SER A 261 0.49 -2.89 7.52
N LEU A 262 1.47 -2.00 7.76
CA LEU A 262 2.89 -2.38 7.71
C LEU A 262 3.22 -3.43 8.76
N GLU A 263 2.82 -3.23 10.01
CA GLU A 263 3.11 -4.15 11.11
C GLU A 263 2.43 -5.51 10.89
N LEU A 264 1.14 -5.53 10.56
CA LEU A 264 0.38 -6.76 10.33
C LEU A 264 0.91 -7.59 9.16
N SER A 265 1.35 -6.93 8.09
CA SER A 265 1.90 -7.62 6.90
C SER A 265 3.21 -8.36 7.18
N PHE A 266 3.96 -7.96 8.22
CA PHE A 266 5.21 -8.60 8.63
C PHE A 266 5.06 -9.44 9.90
N GLY A 267 4.31 -8.97 10.88
CA GLY A 267 4.19 -9.59 12.20
C GLY A 267 3.38 -10.88 12.20
N LEU A 268 2.37 -11.00 11.33
CA LEU A 268 1.56 -12.21 11.20
C LEU A 268 2.12 -13.22 10.20
N ALA A 269 3.10 -12.86 9.39
CA ALA A 269 3.65 -13.74 8.37
C ALA A 269 4.76 -14.62 8.94
N PRO A 270 4.66 -15.97 8.88
CA PRO A 270 5.75 -16.86 9.27
C PRO A 270 7.03 -16.56 8.48
N ALA A 271 8.19 -16.57 9.14
CA ALA A 271 9.47 -16.16 8.54
C ALA A 271 9.81 -16.97 7.26
N HIS A 272 9.46 -18.27 7.22
CA HIS A 272 9.70 -19.15 6.08
C HIS A 272 8.75 -18.91 4.89
N ALA A 273 7.59 -18.26 5.11
CA ALA A 273 6.56 -18.06 4.09
C ALA A 273 6.25 -16.57 3.81
N GLN A 274 7.03 -15.63 4.38
CA GLN A 274 6.78 -14.19 4.34
C GLN A 274 6.51 -13.64 2.93
N GLY A 275 7.18 -14.16 1.90
CA GLY A 275 6.94 -13.76 0.52
C GLY A 275 5.55 -14.13 0.01
N GLN A 276 5.00 -15.29 0.42
CA GLN A 276 3.65 -15.72 0.05
C GLN A 276 2.58 -14.88 0.75
N TYR A 277 2.77 -14.61 2.05
CA TYR A 277 1.87 -13.77 2.86
C TYR A 277 1.84 -12.33 2.37
N SER A 278 3.02 -11.73 2.11
CA SER A 278 3.10 -10.39 1.51
C SER A 278 2.48 -10.34 0.11
N GLY A 279 2.61 -11.41 -0.68
CA GLY A 279 1.98 -11.54 -1.99
C GLY A 279 0.46 -11.55 -1.92
N LEU A 280 -0.12 -12.27 -0.96
CA LEU A 280 -1.58 -12.30 -0.74
C LEU A 280 -2.07 -10.93 -0.31
N ASN A 281 -1.40 -10.28 0.64
CA ASN A 281 -1.75 -8.92 1.09
C ASN A 281 -1.68 -7.92 -0.07
N ALA A 282 -0.62 -7.93 -0.86
CA ALA A 282 -0.49 -7.06 -2.03
C ALA A 282 -1.58 -7.32 -3.08
N THR A 283 -2.01 -8.58 -3.25
CA THR A 283 -3.11 -8.94 -4.15
C THR A 283 -4.43 -8.38 -3.64
N GLY A 284 -4.73 -8.54 -2.34
CA GLY A 284 -5.94 -7.98 -1.73
C GLY A 284 -6.04 -6.47 -1.88
N ILE A 285 -4.96 -5.75 -1.56
CA ILE A 285 -4.86 -4.29 -1.74
C ILE A 285 -4.99 -3.92 -3.23
N GLY A 286 -4.37 -4.68 -4.14
CA GLY A 286 -4.48 -4.46 -5.59
C GLY A 286 -5.90 -4.58 -6.11
N VAL A 287 -6.65 -5.58 -5.65
CA VAL A 287 -8.08 -5.75 -5.98
C VAL A 287 -8.90 -4.58 -5.43
N ALA A 288 -8.68 -4.20 -4.16
CA ALA A 288 -9.36 -3.06 -3.55
C ALA A 288 -9.10 -1.76 -4.34
N ASN A 289 -7.85 -1.48 -4.71
CA ASN A 289 -7.47 -0.32 -5.51
C ASN A 289 -8.13 -0.32 -6.89
N SER A 290 -8.29 -1.48 -7.53
CA SER A 290 -8.97 -1.60 -8.83
C SER A 290 -10.46 -1.32 -8.73
N LEU A 291 -11.10 -1.71 -7.62
CA LEU A 291 -12.52 -1.50 -7.38
C LEU A 291 -12.83 -0.11 -6.79
N ALA A 292 -11.83 0.56 -6.20
CA ALA A 292 -12.00 1.81 -5.47
C ALA A 292 -12.74 2.89 -6.27
N PRO A 293 -12.43 3.21 -7.55
CA PRO A 293 -13.15 4.24 -8.28
C PRO A 293 -14.65 3.93 -8.41
N SER A 294 -15.01 2.68 -8.69
CA SER A 294 -16.41 2.27 -8.84
C SER A 294 -17.17 2.32 -7.52
N ILE A 295 -16.56 1.83 -6.44
CA ILE A 295 -17.15 1.86 -5.09
C ILE A 295 -17.33 3.31 -4.64
N LEU A 296 -16.32 4.15 -4.80
CA LEU A 296 -16.37 5.55 -4.40
C LEU A 296 -17.35 6.36 -5.24
N ALA A 297 -17.45 6.10 -6.56
CA ALA A 297 -18.45 6.75 -7.41
C ALA A 297 -19.87 6.39 -6.95
N LEU A 298 -20.13 5.10 -6.66
CA LEU A 298 -21.43 4.66 -6.18
C LEU A 298 -21.78 5.31 -4.83
N PHE A 299 -20.90 5.17 -3.83
CA PHE A 299 -21.19 5.65 -2.49
C PHE A 299 -21.11 7.19 -2.41
N CYS A 300 -19.99 7.78 -2.81
CA CYS A 300 -19.73 9.19 -2.54
C CYS A 300 -20.38 10.15 -3.54
N ILE A 301 -20.66 9.69 -4.77
CA ILE A 301 -21.23 10.56 -5.80
C ILE A 301 -22.69 10.22 -6.06
N SER A 302 -23.04 8.94 -6.30
CA SER A 302 -24.43 8.57 -6.62
C SER A 302 -25.36 8.57 -5.41
N TRP A 303 -24.86 8.16 -4.23
CA TRP A 303 -25.64 8.19 -2.97
C TRP A 303 -25.42 9.48 -2.16
N GLU A 304 -24.51 10.33 -2.61
CA GLU A 304 -24.19 11.62 -1.97
C GLU A 304 -23.84 11.49 -0.47
N ALA A 305 -24.32 12.42 0.37
CA ALA A 305 -24.01 12.44 1.80
C ALA A 305 -24.31 11.13 2.56
N PRO A 306 -25.47 10.45 2.36
CA PRO A 306 -25.71 9.12 2.92
C PRO A 306 -24.66 8.08 2.53
N GLY A 307 -24.15 8.13 1.31
CA GLY A 307 -23.12 7.21 0.83
C GLY A 307 -21.76 7.44 1.48
N TRP A 308 -21.37 8.68 1.73
CA TRP A 308 -20.16 9.00 2.50
C TRP A 308 -20.23 8.39 3.91
N LEU A 309 -21.37 8.51 4.57
CA LEU A 309 -21.59 7.93 5.90
C LEU A 309 -21.61 6.40 5.86
N ALA A 310 -22.23 5.80 4.85
CA ALA A 310 -22.29 4.36 4.70
C ALA A 310 -20.90 3.75 4.46
N LEU A 311 -20.10 4.35 3.59
CA LEU A 311 -18.72 3.90 3.34
C LEU A 311 -17.84 4.13 4.58
N GLY A 312 -17.99 5.26 5.26
CA GLY A 312 -17.33 5.50 6.55
C GLY A 312 -17.71 4.45 7.59
N GLY A 313 -18.98 4.04 7.63
CA GLY A 313 -19.47 2.93 8.45
C GLY A 313 -18.78 1.60 8.12
N VAL A 314 -18.58 1.30 6.84
CA VAL A 314 -17.81 0.12 6.40
C VAL A 314 -16.38 0.17 6.94
N PHE A 315 -15.71 1.33 6.88
CA PHE A 315 -14.37 1.49 7.44
C PHE A 315 -14.34 1.29 8.96
N VAL A 316 -15.33 1.79 9.69
CA VAL A 316 -15.44 1.54 11.14
C VAL A 316 -15.61 0.06 11.43
N LEU A 317 -16.52 -0.61 10.73
CA LEU A 317 -16.77 -2.04 10.93
C LEU A 317 -15.51 -2.87 10.63
N ALA A 318 -14.83 -2.60 9.53
CA ALA A 318 -13.57 -3.26 9.17
C ALA A 318 -12.48 -2.98 10.23
N GLY A 319 -12.33 -1.72 10.64
CA GLY A 319 -11.37 -1.31 11.66
C GLY A 319 -11.63 -1.97 13.01
N LEU A 320 -12.88 -1.98 13.50
CA LEU A 320 -13.25 -2.59 14.78
C LEU A 320 -13.16 -4.13 14.76
N ALA A 321 -13.32 -4.77 13.59
CA ALA A 321 -13.13 -6.20 13.43
C ALA A 321 -11.64 -6.59 13.45
N MET A 322 -10.72 -5.69 13.08
CA MET A 322 -9.30 -5.98 12.97
C MET A 322 -8.66 -6.53 14.27
N PRO A 323 -8.85 -5.95 15.47
CA PRO A 323 -8.27 -6.50 16.70
C PRO A 323 -8.72 -7.93 17.01
N TYR A 324 -9.93 -8.29 16.60
CA TYR A 324 -10.45 -9.65 16.80
C TYR A 324 -9.83 -10.64 15.81
N ALA A 325 -9.69 -10.23 14.55
CA ALA A 325 -9.03 -11.02 13.52
C ALA A 325 -7.55 -11.26 13.85
N VAL A 326 -6.85 -10.23 14.33
CA VAL A 326 -5.45 -10.31 14.77
C VAL A 326 -5.31 -11.30 15.92
N ARG A 327 -6.12 -11.19 16.97
CA ARG A 327 -6.09 -12.13 18.09
C ARG A 327 -6.34 -13.56 17.64
N TRP A 328 -7.30 -13.76 16.73
CA TRP A 328 -7.57 -15.08 16.16
C TRP A 328 -6.36 -15.63 15.40
N ALA A 329 -5.64 -14.80 14.63
CA ALA A 329 -4.44 -15.20 13.94
C ALA A 329 -3.33 -15.61 14.91
N GLU A 330 -3.06 -14.80 15.94
CA GLU A 330 -2.05 -15.09 16.95
C GLU A 330 -2.31 -16.38 17.74
N THR A 331 -3.54 -16.58 18.19
CA THR A 331 -3.90 -17.81 18.95
C THR A 331 -3.75 -19.06 18.08
N ARG A 332 -4.06 -18.97 16.80
CA ARG A 332 -3.94 -20.11 15.89
C ARG A 332 -2.48 -20.42 15.55
N HIS A 333 -1.64 -19.41 15.38
CA HIS A 333 -0.21 -19.59 15.12
C HIS A 333 0.49 -20.16 16.37
N ALA A 334 0.15 -19.69 17.58
CA ALA A 334 0.66 -20.25 18.83
C ALA A 334 0.31 -21.73 19.00
N ALA A 335 -0.95 -22.11 18.74
CA ALA A 335 -1.38 -23.50 18.80
C ALA A 335 -0.68 -24.40 17.76
N ALA A 336 -0.33 -23.88 16.60
CA ALA A 336 0.43 -24.61 15.58
C ALA A 336 1.89 -24.84 16.01
N ASP A 337 2.47 -23.89 16.72
CA ASP A 337 3.85 -23.96 17.22
C ASP A 337 4.01 -24.95 18.39
N ASP A 338 2.97 -25.08 19.23
CA ASP A 338 2.91 -26.03 20.34
C ASP A 338 2.70 -27.50 19.89
N THR A 339 2.25 -27.71 18.66
CA THR A 339 2.08 -29.06 18.10
C THR A 339 3.38 -29.64 17.51
N VAL A 340 4.47 -28.87 17.43
CA VAL A 340 5.80 -29.35 17.03
C VAL A 340 6.45 -30.06 18.22
N PRO A 341 6.76 -31.35 18.12
CA PRO A 341 7.36 -32.10 19.23
C PRO A 341 8.67 -31.46 19.73
N ASP A 342 8.88 -31.50 21.05
CA ASP A 342 10.05 -30.90 21.73
C ASP A 342 11.39 -31.45 21.23
N GLU A 343 11.41 -32.68 20.69
CA GLU A 343 12.59 -33.29 20.08
C GLU A 343 13.16 -32.49 18.89
N ALA A 344 12.30 -31.88 18.07
CA ALA A 344 12.71 -31.03 16.96
C ALA A 344 13.26 -29.67 17.41
N ARG A 345 12.86 -29.19 18.60
CA ARG A 345 13.41 -27.97 19.21
C ARG A 345 14.81 -28.16 19.77
N VAL A 346 15.10 -29.32 20.35
CA VAL A 346 16.42 -29.63 20.98
C VAL A 346 17.51 -29.80 19.94
N GLU A 347 17.22 -30.41 18.78
CA GLU A 347 18.19 -30.55 17.70
C GLU A 347 18.63 -29.22 17.08
N GLY A 348 17.72 -28.25 16.94
CA GLY A 348 18.01 -26.89 16.43
C GLY A 348 18.95 -26.09 17.36
N VAL A 349 18.81 -26.23 18.67
CA VAL A 349 19.62 -25.52 19.69
C VAL A 349 21.00 -26.21 19.86
N GLY A 350 21.06 -27.52 19.74
CA GLY A 350 22.34 -28.31 19.84
C GLY A 350 23.32 -27.95 18.72
N HIS A 351 22.85 -27.78 17.50
CA HIS A 351 23.67 -27.40 16.34
C HIS A 351 24.20 -25.98 16.37
N GLY A 352 23.46 -25.04 17.00
CA GLY A 352 23.91 -23.66 17.20
C GLY A 352 25.08 -23.56 18.19
N ARG A 353 25.02 -24.28 19.32
CA ARG A 353 26.06 -24.27 20.34
C ARG A 353 27.35 -24.95 19.89
N SER A 354 27.27 -26.02 19.11
CA SER A 354 28.42 -26.71 18.57
C SER A 354 29.22 -25.88 17.56
N ARG A 355 28.55 -24.99 16.80
CA ARG A 355 29.21 -24.08 15.86
C ARG A 355 29.88 -22.89 16.58
N GLU A 356 29.28 -22.38 17.63
CA GLU A 356 29.84 -21.27 18.42
C GLU A 356 31.07 -21.72 19.22
N ALA A 357 31.10 -22.97 19.70
CA ALA A 357 32.25 -23.58 20.33
C ALA A 357 33.40 -23.83 19.34
N ALA A 358 33.10 -24.32 18.11
CA ALA A 358 34.09 -24.53 17.07
C ALA A 358 34.72 -23.24 16.53
N SER A 359 34.00 -22.11 16.54
CA SER A 359 34.53 -20.83 16.10
C SER A 359 35.43 -20.15 17.16
N ARG A 360 35.32 -20.53 18.44
CA ARG A 360 36.17 -19.99 19.54
C ARG A 360 37.49 -20.75 19.66
N THR A 361 37.58 -21.97 19.15
CA THR A 361 38.81 -22.77 19.16
C THR A 361 39.70 -22.58 17.92
N ALA A 362 39.25 -21.83 16.91
CA ALA A 362 39.99 -21.62 15.65
C ALA A 362 40.59 -20.20 15.52
N ALA A 363 40.74 -19.45 16.62
CA ALA A 363 41.50 -18.19 16.61
C ALA A 363 42.92 -18.46 17.15
N PRO A 364 44.01 -18.15 16.38
CA PRO A 364 45.38 -18.28 16.81
C PRO A 364 45.76 -17.20 17.84
#